data_3ac9044bccc4ad4e323560a2531c5ec7
#
_entry.id   3ac9044bccc4ad4e323560a2531c5ec7
#
_cell.length_a   1.000
_cell.length_b   1.000
_cell.length_c   1.000
_cell.angle_alpha   90.00
_cell.angle_beta   90.00
_cell.angle_gamma   90.00
#
_symmetry.space_group_name_H-M   'P 1'
#
loop_
_entity.id
_entity.type
_entity.pdbx_description
1 polymer ?
#
loop_
_entity_poly.entity_id
_entity_poly.type
_entity_poly.pdbx_seq_one_letter_code
_entity_poly.pdbx_strand_id
1 'polypeptide(L)' 'MKVINIIWDTDEENISLPIEIDIPEGMTDEEEISDYLSDMTGYCHNGFYLIN' A
#
# COMPACT_ATOMS: atom_id res chain seq x y z
N MET A 1 -1.72 9.74 8.63
CA MET A 1 -0.58 9.11 7.93
C MET A 1 -1.02 8.66 6.55
N LYS A 2 -0.12 8.74 5.60
CA LYS A 2 -0.41 8.40 4.23
C LYS A 2 0.72 7.56 3.64
N VAL A 3 0.37 6.56 2.85
CA VAL A 3 1.34 5.76 2.10
C VAL A 3 1.45 6.35 0.70
N ILE A 4 2.67 6.55 0.23
CA ILE A 4 2.91 7.08 -1.11
C ILE A 4 3.92 6.22 -1.86
N ASN A 5 3.99 6.43 -3.16
CA ASN A 5 4.94 5.73 -4.04
C ASN A 5 4.89 4.22 -3.87
N ILE A 6 3.69 3.67 -3.84
CA ILE A 6 3.50 2.23 -3.68
C ILE A 6 3.92 1.52 -4.96
N ILE A 7 4.81 0.54 -4.81
CA ILE A 7 5.27 -0.28 -5.94
C ILE A 7 4.53 -1.61 -5.87
N TRP A 8 3.51 -1.75 -6.69
CA TRP A 8 2.68 -2.96 -6.71
C TRP A 8 3.33 -4.07 -7.53
N ASP A 9 3.16 -5.30 -7.05
CA ASP A 9 3.61 -6.49 -7.77
C ASP A 9 2.41 -7.04 -8.55
N THR A 10 2.25 -6.57 -9.76
CA THR A 10 1.10 -6.92 -10.59
C THR A 10 1.41 -8.01 -11.62
N ASP A 11 2.61 -8.51 -11.62
CA ASP A 11 3.03 -9.62 -12.49
C ASP A 11 2.66 -9.39 -13.96
N GLU A 12 3.06 -8.24 -14.46
CA GLU A 12 2.84 -7.82 -15.86
C GLU A 12 1.37 -7.55 -16.21
N GLU A 13 0.46 -7.66 -15.26
CA GLU A 13 -0.92 -7.29 -15.52
C GLU A 13 -1.03 -5.78 -15.66
N ASN A 14 -1.78 -5.36 -16.65
CA ASN A 14 -1.97 -3.93 -16.93
C ASN A 14 -3.12 -3.39 -16.08
N ILE A 15 -2.90 -3.33 -14.77
CA ILE A 15 -3.91 -2.90 -13.81
C ILE A 15 -3.55 -1.51 -13.28
N SER A 16 -4.56 -0.68 -13.14
CA SER A 16 -4.40 0.65 -12.56
C SER A 16 -4.70 0.57 -11.07
N LEU A 17 -3.65 0.62 -10.25
CA LEU A 17 -3.77 0.61 -8.79
C LEU A 17 -3.35 1.96 -8.24
N PRO A 18 -3.93 2.38 -7.09
CA PRO A 18 -3.54 3.64 -6.48
C PRO A 18 -2.11 3.58 -5.97
N ILE A 19 -1.38 4.67 -6.15
CA ILE A 19 -0.01 4.77 -5.63
C ILE A 19 0.04 5.50 -4.29
N GLU A 20 -1.09 6.05 -3.86
CA GLU A 20 -1.21 6.76 -2.59
C GLU A 20 -2.49 6.30 -1.89
N ILE A 21 -2.37 5.98 -0.61
CA ILE A 21 -3.51 5.49 0.18
C ILE A 21 -3.43 6.12 1.57
N ASP A 22 -4.57 6.64 2.05
CA ASP A 22 -4.67 7.15 3.40
C ASP A 22 -4.79 5.99 4.39
N ILE A 23 -4.05 6.08 5.49
CA ILE A 23 -4.01 5.04 6.50
C ILE A 23 -4.81 5.49 7.72
N PRO A 24 -5.63 4.60 8.32
CA PRO A 24 -6.39 4.95 9.52
C PRO A 24 -5.49 5.39 10.66
N GLU A 25 -5.99 6.30 11.49
CA GLU A 25 -5.27 6.73 12.68
C GLU A 25 -5.08 5.55 13.62
N GLY A 26 -3.91 5.50 14.24
CA GLY A 26 -3.59 4.41 15.15
C GLY A 26 -2.85 3.25 14.50
N MET A 27 -2.88 3.17 13.19
CA MET A 27 -2.14 2.13 12.48
C MET A 27 -0.75 2.67 12.14
N THR A 28 0.23 2.30 12.95
CA THR A 28 1.60 2.82 12.81
C THR A 28 2.63 1.73 12.51
N ASP A 29 2.24 0.46 12.59
CA ASP A 29 3.14 -0.66 12.34
C ASP A 29 3.19 -0.94 10.85
N GLU A 30 4.40 -1.04 10.29
CA GLU A 30 4.58 -1.30 8.86
C GLU A 30 3.94 -2.62 8.43
N GLU A 31 3.98 -3.63 9.30
CA GLU A 31 3.34 -4.91 8.98
C GLU A 31 1.83 -4.77 8.86
N GLU A 32 1.23 -4.02 9.78
CA GLU A 32 -0.22 -3.78 9.72
C GLU A 32 -0.58 -2.97 8.47
N ILE A 33 0.23 -1.99 8.15
CA ILE A 33 0.02 -1.16 6.96
C ILE A 33 0.15 -2.01 5.70
N SER A 34 1.15 -2.87 5.66
CA SER A 34 1.35 -3.78 4.54
C SER A 34 0.15 -4.70 4.34
N ASP A 35 -0.34 -5.28 5.42
CA ASP A 35 -1.54 -6.14 5.37
C ASP A 35 -2.76 -5.35 4.91
N TYR A 36 -2.89 -4.13 5.40
CA TYR A 36 -3.99 -3.25 5.03
C TYR A 36 -4.01 -2.98 3.53
N LEU A 37 -2.85 -2.67 2.96
CA LEU A 37 -2.73 -2.42 1.52
C LEU A 37 -3.06 -3.65 0.70
N SER A 38 -2.54 -4.80 1.10
CA SER A 38 -2.80 -6.06 0.39
C SER A 38 -4.26 -6.47 0.48
N ASP A 39 -4.85 -6.30 1.65
CA ASP A 39 -6.25 -6.65 1.87
C ASP A 39 -7.19 -5.74 1.07
N MET A 40 -6.85 -4.47 0.95
CA MET A 40 -7.66 -3.50 0.25
C MET A 40 -7.70 -3.77 -1.26
N THR A 41 -6.59 -4.16 -1.84
CA THR A 41 -6.46 -4.32 -3.29
C THR A 41 -6.42 -5.76 -3.76
N GLY A 42 -6.04 -6.67 -2.89
CA GLY A 42 -5.84 -8.07 -3.25
C GLY A 42 -4.51 -8.33 -3.94
N TYR A 43 -3.63 -7.34 -4.00
CA TYR A 43 -2.32 -7.47 -4.62
C TYR A 43 -1.20 -7.26 -3.60
N CYS A 44 -0.06 -7.88 -3.87
CA CYS A 44 1.13 -7.66 -3.06
C CYS A 44 1.86 -6.41 -3.56
N HIS A 45 2.72 -5.88 -2.72
CA HIS A 45 3.54 -4.73 -3.08
C HIS A 45 4.99 -5.01 -2.74
N ASN A 46 5.91 -4.34 -3.46
CA ASN A 46 7.35 -4.51 -3.26
C ASN A 46 7.95 -3.41 -2.40
N GLY A 47 7.24 -2.33 -2.22
CA GLY A 47 7.72 -1.25 -1.38
C GLY A 47 6.76 -0.08 -1.35
N PHE A 48 6.92 0.78 -0.36
CA PHE A 48 6.13 1.99 -0.23
C PHE A 48 6.83 2.96 0.71
N TYR A 49 6.38 4.21 0.74
CA TYR A 49 6.88 5.24 1.63
C TYR A 49 5.74 5.76 2.50
N LEU A 50 6.08 6.13 3.73
CA LEU A 50 5.10 6.67 4.68
C LEU A 50 5.38 8.15 4.92
N ILE A 51 4.32 8.94 4.96
CA ILE A 51 4.40 10.35 5.34
C ILE A 51 3.30 10.66 6.34
N ASN A 52 3.61 11.58 7.24
CA ASN A 52 2.64 12.06 8.22
C ASN A 52 1.87 13.27 7.69
#